data_63b682227a0d594c33c22d9ee1dfaba1
#
_entry.id   63b682227a0d594c33c22d9ee1dfaba1
#
_cell.length_a   1.000
_cell.length_b   1.000
_cell.length_c   1.000
_cell.angle_alpha   90.00
_cell.angle_beta   90.00
_cell.angle_gamma   90.00
#
_symmetry.space_group_name_H-M   'P 1'
#
loop_
_entity.id
_entity.type
_entity.pdbx_description
1 polymer ?
#
loop_
_entity_poly.entity_id
_entity_poly.type
_entity_poly.pdbx_seq_one_letter_code
_entity_poly.pdbx_strand_id
1 'polypeptide(L)'
;MACLLGATMPLQGAETPGYELDIRPSICVSYDSELPCTMSMEVSWKAPTPSAVCLMEVGEDEPLHCWDAATRGSVELAYASHEDLGYELVMAADGTALASADIKVINRDLRSSRSRRRHVWSIL
;
A
#
# COMPACT_ATOMS: atom_id res chain seq x y z
N MET A 1 -39.14 -5.17 0.63
CA MET A 1 -38.63 -5.10 0.77
C MET A 1 -37.65 -5.17 0.47
N ALA A 2 -37.22 -5.03 0.40
CA ALA A 2 -36.41 -5.09 0.27
C ALA A 2 -35.47 -4.90 0.15
N CYS A 3 -35.09 -4.67 0.04
CA CYS A 3 -34.24 -4.48 -0.09
C CYS A 3 -33.30 -4.52 0.17
N LEU A 4 -32.95 -4.55 0.32
CA LEU A 4 -32.09 -4.54 0.66
C LEU A 4 -31.21 -4.86 0.24
N LEU A 5 -30.96 -5.02 0.03
CA LEU A 5 -30.23 -5.29 -0.32
C LEU A 5 -29.31 -4.82 -0.68
N GLY A 6 -29.20 -4.33 -1.00
CA GLY A 6 -28.31 -3.62 -1.46
C GLY A 6 -27.10 -3.68 -0.86
N ALA A 7 -27.15 -3.97 -0.07
CA ALA A 7 -26.14 -3.95 0.61
C ALA A 7 -24.98 -4.49 0.17
N THR A 8 -25.03 -4.90 -0.72
CA THR A 8 -23.95 -5.42 -1.14
C THR A 8 -22.90 -4.63 -1.35
N MET A 9 -22.43 -4.04 -0.67
CA MET A 9 -21.49 -3.26 -0.89
C MET A 9 -20.27 -3.88 -1.03
N PRO A 10 -19.51 -3.51 -1.76
CA PRO A 10 -18.29 -4.02 -2.03
C PRO A 10 -17.41 -3.67 -1.02
N LEU A 11 -16.77 -4.48 -0.64
CA LEU A 11 -15.99 -4.15 0.31
C LEU A 11 -14.74 -3.80 -0.06
N GLN A 12 -14.40 -3.90 -1.17
CA GLN A 12 -13.19 -3.55 -1.45
C GLN A 12 -12.94 -2.28 -1.51
N GLY A 13 -12.07 -1.83 -1.24
CA GLY A 13 -11.64 -0.64 -1.46
C GLY A 13 -12.21 0.33 -0.75
N ALA A 14 -11.63 1.04 -0.06
CA ALA A 14 -12.23 2.04 0.60
C ALA A 14 -12.04 3.26 -0.16
N GLU A 15 -12.60 3.39 -1.27
CA GLU A 15 -12.37 4.54 -2.07
C GLU A 15 -13.51 5.49 -2.00
N THR A 16 -13.31 6.63 -1.43
CA THR A 16 -14.31 7.69 -1.38
C THR A 16 -14.09 8.62 -2.56
N PRO A 17 -15.12 8.92 -3.31
CA PRO A 17 -14.95 9.77 -4.49
C PRO A 17 -14.22 11.06 -4.19
N GLY A 18 -13.27 11.41 -5.03
CA GLY A 18 -12.51 12.62 -4.88
C GLY A 18 -11.26 12.46 -4.03
N TYR A 19 -11.12 11.37 -3.30
CA TYR A 19 -9.91 11.10 -2.52
C TYR A 19 -9.04 10.12 -3.28
N GLU A 20 -7.75 10.40 -3.35
CA GLU A 20 -6.81 9.54 -4.05
C GLU A 20 -5.57 9.37 -3.22
N LEU A 21 -5.01 8.19 -3.23
CA LEU A 21 -3.76 7.89 -2.55
C LEU A 21 -2.84 7.23 -3.57
N ASP A 22 -1.63 7.74 -3.69
CA ASP A 22 -0.69 7.22 -4.67
C ASP A 22 0.66 7.01 -4.00
N ILE A 23 1.33 5.91 -4.29
CA ILE A 23 2.63 5.59 -3.73
C ILE A 23 3.57 5.28 -4.88
N ARG A 24 4.74 5.91 -4.88
CA ARG A 24 5.72 5.72 -5.92
C ARG A 24 7.11 5.53 -5.31
N PRO A 25 7.79 4.49 -5.66
CA PRO A 25 7.32 3.39 -6.50
C PRO A 25 6.38 2.49 -5.71
N SER A 26 5.56 1.72 -6.39
CA SER A 26 4.62 0.83 -5.72
C SER A 26 5.07 -0.62 -5.78
N ILE A 27 6.25 -0.86 -6.32
CA ILE A 27 6.81 -2.19 -6.40
C ILE A 27 8.20 -2.17 -5.83
N CYS A 28 8.50 -3.07 -4.92
CA CYS A 28 9.83 -3.19 -4.35
C CYS A 28 10.43 -4.52 -4.83
N VAL A 29 11.58 -4.46 -5.48
CA VAL A 29 12.22 -5.67 -6.00
C VAL A 29 13.30 -6.11 -5.03
N SER A 30 13.22 -7.34 -4.57
CA SER A 30 14.20 -7.90 -3.66
C SER A 30 15.05 -8.93 -4.38
N TYR A 31 16.35 -8.87 -4.18
CA TYR A 31 17.25 -9.84 -4.79
C TYR A 31 17.81 -10.83 -3.77
N ASP A 32 17.43 -10.70 -2.52
CA ASP A 32 17.85 -11.61 -1.48
C ASP A 32 16.67 -11.84 -0.55
N SER A 33 16.06 -13.00 -0.63
CA SER A 33 14.85 -13.30 0.13
C SER A 33 15.09 -13.36 1.63
N GLU A 34 16.36 -13.38 2.06
CA GLU A 34 16.64 -13.41 3.49
C GLU A 34 16.63 -12.00 4.08
N LEU A 35 16.63 -10.99 3.25
CA LEU A 35 16.62 -9.62 3.73
C LEU A 35 15.31 -8.95 3.34
N PRO A 36 14.84 -8.03 4.14
CA PRO A 36 13.62 -7.31 3.76
C PRO A 36 13.89 -6.46 2.53
N CYS A 37 12.88 -6.26 1.71
CA CYS A 37 13.00 -5.38 0.58
C CYS A 37 12.93 -3.96 1.09
N THR A 38 13.92 -3.14 0.78
CA THR A 38 13.95 -1.77 1.29
C THR A 38 13.96 -0.79 0.14
N MET A 39 13.29 0.31 0.31
CA MET A 39 13.30 1.39 -0.67
C MET A 39 12.77 2.65 -0.04
N SER A 40 12.97 3.77 -0.72
CA SER A 40 12.39 5.03 -0.32
C SER A 40 11.17 5.23 -1.20
N MET A 41 10.09 5.67 -0.64
CA MET A 41 8.86 5.86 -1.41
C MET A 41 8.27 7.21 -1.13
N GLU A 42 7.57 7.76 -2.11
CA GLU A 42 6.85 9.00 -1.94
C GLU A 42 5.37 8.69 -1.92
N VAL A 43 4.69 9.10 -0.89
CA VAL A 43 3.25 8.89 -0.76
C VAL A 43 2.60 10.23 -0.95
N SER A 44 1.64 10.31 -1.85
CA SER A 44 0.93 11.55 -2.09
C SER A 44 -0.56 11.30 -2.11
N TRP A 45 -1.34 12.32 -1.82
CA TRP A 45 -2.78 12.17 -1.77
C TRP A 45 -3.47 13.45 -2.21
N LYS A 46 -4.73 13.32 -2.61
CA LYS A 46 -5.57 14.44 -2.99
C LYS A 46 -6.94 14.28 -2.37
N ALA A 47 -7.58 15.38 -2.12
CA ALA A 47 -8.92 15.40 -1.55
C ALA A 47 -9.76 16.45 -2.28
N PRO A 48 -11.08 16.26 -2.34
CA PRO A 48 -11.94 17.20 -3.05
C PRO A 48 -12.16 18.49 -2.27
N THR A 49 -11.99 18.45 -0.96
CA THR A 49 -12.14 19.63 -0.12
C THR A 49 -11.09 19.53 0.98
N PRO A 50 -10.76 20.65 1.65
CA PRO A 50 -9.77 20.59 2.70
C PRO A 50 -10.16 19.57 3.75
N SER A 51 -9.27 18.68 4.08
CA SER A 51 -9.54 17.59 5.00
C SER A 51 -8.35 17.32 5.88
N ALA A 52 -8.62 16.95 7.13
CA ALA A 52 -7.56 16.52 8.04
C ALA A 52 -7.50 15.00 7.91
N VAL A 53 -6.39 14.49 7.42
CA VAL A 53 -6.27 13.07 7.12
C VAL A 53 -4.97 12.51 7.67
N CYS A 54 -4.93 11.21 7.82
CA CYS A 54 -3.73 10.52 8.25
C CYS A 54 -3.45 9.34 7.34
N LEU A 55 -2.19 9.01 7.21
CA LEU A 55 -1.77 7.85 6.44
C LEU A 55 -1.51 6.72 7.42
N MET A 56 -2.13 5.57 7.19
CA MET A 56 -2.00 4.42 8.07
C MET A 56 -1.49 3.22 7.27
N GLU A 57 -0.71 2.39 7.93
CA GLU A 57 -0.35 1.11 7.33
C GLU A 57 -1.44 0.14 7.80
N VAL A 58 -1.97 -0.67 6.91
CA VAL A 58 -3.05 -1.58 7.24
C VAL A 58 -2.59 -2.55 8.33
N GLY A 59 -3.37 -2.65 9.38
CA GLY A 59 -3.04 -3.51 10.51
C GLY A 59 -2.34 -2.80 11.65
N GLU A 60 -1.95 -1.54 11.47
CA GLU A 60 -1.29 -0.79 12.52
C GLU A 60 -2.23 0.24 13.11
N ASP A 61 -2.02 0.57 14.37
CA ASP A 61 -2.89 1.52 15.04
C ASP A 61 -2.36 2.93 15.00
N GLU A 62 -1.09 3.11 14.77
CA GLU A 62 -0.53 4.45 14.78
C GLU A 62 -0.34 5.00 13.40
N PRO A 63 -0.69 6.24 13.17
CA PRO A 63 -0.52 6.80 11.84
C PRO A 63 0.94 7.03 11.52
N LEU A 64 1.29 6.88 10.25
CA LEU A 64 2.63 7.16 9.80
C LEU A 64 2.84 8.67 9.67
N HIS A 65 1.81 9.39 9.27
CA HIS A 65 1.90 10.83 9.09
C HIS A 65 0.48 11.39 9.00
N CYS A 66 0.26 12.57 9.53
CA CYS A 66 -1.04 13.22 9.45
C CYS A 66 -0.88 14.62 8.90
N TRP A 67 -1.92 15.09 8.25
CA TRP A 67 -1.94 16.44 7.70
C TRP A 67 -3.16 17.16 8.24
N ASP A 68 -3.02 18.47 8.44
CA ASP A 68 -4.17 19.28 8.84
C ASP A 68 -4.95 19.62 7.59
N ALA A 69 -6.01 20.31 7.71
CA ALA A 69 -6.91 20.59 6.60
C ALA A 69 -6.15 20.99 5.33
N ALA A 70 -6.21 20.15 4.34
CA ALA A 70 -5.52 20.38 3.08
C ALA A 70 -6.22 19.59 1.99
N THR A 71 -5.97 19.97 0.74
CA THR A 71 -6.56 19.25 -0.40
C THR A 71 -5.54 18.34 -1.05
N ARG A 72 -4.29 18.37 -0.60
CA ARG A 72 -3.28 17.46 -1.10
C ARG A 72 -2.09 17.48 -0.14
N GLY A 73 -1.32 16.45 -0.19
CA GLY A 73 -0.12 16.38 0.62
C GLY A 73 0.78 15.27 0.12
N SER A 74 2.00 15.25 0.62
CA SER A 74 2.92 14.17 0.30
C SER A 74 3.91 14.00 1.43
N VAL A 75 4.52 12.82 1.50
CA VAL A 75 5.52 12.54 2.50
C VAL A 75 6.44 11.45 1.94
N GLU A 76 7.70 11.49 2.30
CA GLU A 76 8.63 10.49 1.87
C GLU A 76 8.83 9.53 3.02
N LEU A 77 8.74 8.26 2.76
CA LEU A 77 8.84 7.24 3.79
C LEU A 77 9.79 6.14 3.35
N ALA A 78 10.37 5.47 4.32
CA ALA A 78 11.19 4.30 4.05
C ALA A 78 10.31 3.06 4.13
N TYR A 79 10.49 2.16 3.20
CA TYR A 79 9.76 0.90 3.18
C TYR A 79 10.75 -0.22 3.46
N ALA A 80 10.39 -1.13 4.34
CA ALA A 80 11.22 -2.29 4.61
C ALA A 80 10.30 -3.44 5.00
N SER A 81 10.19 -4.43 4.16
CA SER A 81 9.31 -5.56 4.45
C SER A 81 9.63 -6.74 3.55
N HIS A 82 9.31 -7.92 4.00
CA HIS A 82 9.41 -9.11 3.18
C HIS A 82 8.12 -9.36 2.42
N GLU A 83 7.07 -8.65 2.77
CA GLU A 83 5.75 -8.92 2.23
C GLU A 83 5.10 -7.68 1.68
N ASP A 84 4.10 -7.88 0.86
CA ASP A 84 3.30 -6.76 0.36
C ASP A 84 2.68 -6.05 1.56
N LEU A 85 2.60 -4.74 1.48
CA LEU A 85 1.96 -3.96 2.53
C LEU A 85 0.91 -3.07 1.93
N GLY A 86 -0.15 -2.85 2.69
CA GLY A 86 -1.22 -1.96 2.27
C GLY A 86 -1.20 -0.70 3.11
N TYR A 87 -1.65 0.40 2.51
CA TYR A 87 -1.73 1.69 3.19
C TYR A 87 -3.10 2.30 2.95
N GLU A 88 -3.56 3.07 3.90
CA GLU A 88 -4.85 3.73 3.78
C GLU A 88 -4.75 5.18 4.18
N LEU A 89 -5.48 6.02 3.47
CA LEU A 89 -5.65 7.40 3.86
C LEU A 89 -6.96 7.42 4.64
N VAL A 90 -6.92 7.90 5.86
CA VAL A 90 -8.12 7.87 6.72
C VAL A 90 -8.43 9.28 7.23
N MET A 91 -9.68 9.51 7.58
CA MET A 91 -10.08 10.77 8.16
C MET A 91 -9.52 10.85 9.57
N ALA A 92 -8.85 11.94 9.90
CA ALA A 92 -8.22 12.06 11.21
C ALA A 92 -9.23 12.03 12.33
N ALA A 93 -10.41 12.54 12.10
CA ALA A 93 -11.40 12.66 13.16
C ALA A 93 -11.96 11.33 13.63
N ASP A 94 -12.21 10.41 12.72
CA ASP A 94 -12.90 9.19 13.09
C ASP A 94 -12.29 7.92 12.47
N GLY A 95 -11.20 8.03 11.74
CA GLY A 95 -10.56 6.86 11.17
C GLY A 95 -11.23 6.27 9.97
N THR A 96 -12.22 6.97 9.39
CA THR A 96 -12.89 6.45 8.21
C THR A 96 -11.92 6.34 7.05
N ALA A 97 -11.87 5.18 6.42
CA ALA A 97 -10.97 4.98 5.28
C ALA A 97 -11.47 5.74 4.06
N LEU A 98 -10.59 6.46 3.40
CA LEU A 98 -10.92 7.30 2.27
C LEU A 98 -10.34 6.78 0.98
N ALA A 99 -9.15 6.23 1.02
CA ALA A 99 -8.49 5.70 -0.17
C ALA A 99 -7.43 4.69 0.28
N SER A 100 -7.01 3.84 -0.61
CA SER A 100 -6.01 2.83 -0.27
C SER A 100 -5.02 2.64 -1.40
N ALA A 101 -3.85 2.14 -1.09
CA ALA A 101 -2.82 1.82 -2.07
C ALA A 101 -1.94 0.73 -1.49
N ASP A 102 -1.33 -0.05 -2.36
CA ASP A 102 -0.51 -1.17 -1.92
C ASP A 102 0.88 -1.10 -2.50
N ILE A 103 1.83 -1.70 -1.80
CA ILE A 103 3.16 -1.91 -2.33
C ILE A 103 3.35 -3.41 -2.46
N LYS A 104 3.83 -3.85 -3.62
CA LYS A 104 4.08 -5.25 -3.86
C LYS A 104 5.56 -5.52 -3.81
N VAL A 105 5.93 -6.65 -3.21
CA VAL A 105 7.32 -7.07 -3.17
C VAL A 105 7.51 -8.18 -4.21
N ILE A 106 8.45 -7.97 -5.12
CA ILE A 106 8.77 -8.96 -6.12
C ILE A 106 10.13 -9.53 -5.76
N ASN A 107 10.18 -10.84 -5.57
CA ASN A 107 11.39 -11.49 -5.17
C ASN A 107 12.10 -12.07 -6.39
N ARG A 108 13.30 -11.58 -6.66
CA ARG A 108 14.10 -12.08 -7.76
C ARG A 108 15.41 -12.60 -7.23
N ASP A 109 15.31 -13.58 -6.35
CA ASP A 109 16.47 -14.15 -5.72
C ASP A 109 17.31 -14.87 -6.78
N LEU A 110 18.48 -14.36 -7.05
CA LEU A 110 19.34 -14.92 -8.07
C LEU A 110 19.80 -16.32 -7.73
N ARG A 111 19.98 -16.61 -6.47
CA ARG A 111 20.41 -17.93 -6.08
C ARG A 111 19.33 -18.95 -6.38
N SER A 112 18.12 -18.59 -6.10
CA SER A 112 17.02 -19.47 -6.37
C SER A 112 16.88 -19.72 -7.85
N SER A 113 17.03 -18.71 -8.65
CA SER A 113 16.96 -18.84 -10.08
C SER A 113 18.03 -19.74 -10.62
N ARG A 114 19.26 -19.60 -10.12
CA ARG A 114 20.32 -20.43 -10.57
C ARG A 114 20.09 -21.86 -10.19
N SER A 115 19.61 -22.08 -9.02
CA SER A 115 19.33 -23.41 -8.56
C SER A 115 18.31 -24.08 -9.45
N ARG A 116 17.28 -23.37 -9.81
CA ARG A 116 16.28 -23.92 -10.66
C ARG A 116 16.83 -24.25 -12.02
N ARG A 117 17.65 -23.42 -12.54
CA ARG A 117 18.23 -23.65 -13.83
C ARG A 117 19.07 -24.89 -13.81
N ARG A 118 19.87 -25.08 -12.78
CA ARG A 118 20.69 -26.22 -12.68
C ARG A 118 19.86 -27.48 -12.60
N HIS A 119 18.78 -27.42 -11.91
CA HIS A 119 17.92 -28.55 -11.78
C HIS A 119 17.36 -28.97 -13.15
N VAL A 120 16.97 -28.02 -13.95
CA VAL A 120 16.45 -28.31 -15.27
C VAL A 120 17.52 -29.00 -16.11
N TRP A 121 18.75 -28.53 -16.01
CA TRP A 121 19.80 -29.15 -16.77
C TRP A 121 20.03 -30.58 -16.34
N SER A 122 19.92 -30.88 -15.09
CA SER A 122 20.18 -32.21 -14.67
C SER A 122 19.11 -33.18 -15.14
N ILE A 123 18.00 -32.70 -15.56
CA ILE A 123 16.98 -33.57 -16.07
C ILE A 123 17.33 -33.97 -17.45
N LEU A 124 18.03 -33.16 -18.17
CA LEU A 124 18.42 -33.48 -19.49
C LEU A 124 19.58 -34.42 -19.50
#